data_4c13eaeb215dc0d9a77455eba3dd57aa
#
_entry.id   4c13eaeb215dc0d9a77455eba3dd57aa
#
_cell.length_a   1.000
_cell.length_b   1.000
_cell.length_c   1.000
_cell.angle_alpha   90.00
_cell.angle_beta   90.00
_cell.angle_gamma   90.00
#
_symmetry.space_group_name_H-M   'P 1'
#
loop_
_entity.id
_entity.type
_entity.pdbx_description
1 polymer ?
#
loop_
_entity_poly.entity_id
_entity_poly.type
_entity_poly.pdbx_seq_one_letter_code
_entity_poly.pdbx_strand_id
1 'polypeptide(L)'
;MKYNEITEKLSASPKKWLVTGVAGFIGSNLLETLLGLGQTVVGLDNFSTGHQHNLDAVEKIVGKDNWSRFTFIKGDIRDYETCVSAVKNIDYVLHQAALGSVPRSIADPINTNASNITGFLNMLNAAKEEAVTSFIYAASSSTYGDHPDLPKVEEKIGNPLSPYAVTKLVNELYADVFYRTYGFKSVGLRYFNVFGPRQDPEGAYAAVIPKWVSAVKSGNTVYINGDGETSRDFCYIDNVVQINILAATCETLGKNEVYNVAVGGQTSLNQLIELIKENLRQNSFTDIVYRDFRTGDVRHSKASIEKAKSQLGYDPQYDMRSGLRKLLS
;
A
#
# COMPACT_ATOMS: atom_id res chain seq x y z
N MET A 1 -5.36 0.97 21.12
CA MET A 1 -6.59 1.47 21.76
C MET A 1 -7.50 2.15 20.76
N LYS A 2 -7.13 3.25 20.14
CA LYS A 2 -8.00 3.96 19.17
C LYS A 2 -8.49 3.10 17.99
N TYR A 3 -7.66 2.20 17.47
CA TYR A 3 -8.05 1.31 16.35
C TYR A 3 -9.16 0.34 16.75
N ASN A 4 -9.09 -0.29 17.93
CA ASN A 4 -10.12 -1.23 18.41
C ASN A 4 -11.46 -0.52 18.60
N GLU A 5 -11.47 0.67 19.18
CA GLU A 5 -12.69 1.49 19.34
C GLU A 5 -13.33 1.81 17.98
N ILE A 6 -12.51 2.10 16.97
CA ILE A 6 -13.00 2.39 15.61
C ILE A 6 -13.56 1.13 14.96
N THR A 7 -12.89 -0.02 15.08
CA THR A 7 -13.39 -1.27 14.50
C THR A 7 -14.70 -1.73 15.17
N GLU A 8 -14.85 -1.54 16.46
CA GLU A 8 -16.11 -1.78 17.19
C GLU A 8 -17.23 -0.87 16.67
N LYS A 9 -16.97 0.42 16.51
CA LYS A 9 -17.95 1.39 15.96
C LYS A 9 -18.35 1.04 14.52
N LEU A 10 -17.39 0.66 13.67
CA LEU A 10 -17.66 0.23 12.29
C LEU A 10 -18.51 -1.04 12.26
N SER A 11 -18.25 -2.01 13.13
CA SER A 11 -19.06 -3.23 13.22
C SER A 11 -20.48 -2.96 13.71
N ALA A 12 -20.66 -1.98 14.60
CA ALA A 12 -21.97 -1.57 15.09
C ALA A 12 -22.75 -0.70 14.08
N SER A 13 -22.07 0.04 13.21
CA SER A 13 -22.67 0.91 12.20
C SER A 13 -21.95 0.77 10.86
N PRO A 14 -22.25 -0.29 10.10
CA PRO A 14 -21.59 -0.57 8.82
C PRO A 14 -21.69 0.58 7.82
N LYS A 15 -20.61 0.79 7.07
CA LYS A 15 -20.45 1.80 6.03
C LYS A 15 -20.24 1.13 4.67
N LYS A 16 -20.39 1.93 3.62
CA LYS A 16 -20.14 1.48 2.25
C LYS A 16 -18.80 2.01 1.74
N TRP A 17 -17.91 1.11 1.40
CA TRP A 17 -16.53 1.39 1.02
C TRP A 17 -16.30 1.09 -0.46
N LEU A 18 -15.51 1.93 -1.13
CA LEU A 18 -14.91 1.60 -2.41
C LEU A 18 -13.43 1.28 -2.21
N VAL A 19 -13.00 0.12 -2.66
CA VAL A 19 -11.58 -0.25 -2.74
C VAL A 19 -11.20 -0.39 -4.20
N THR A 20 -10.36 0.52 -4.72
CA THR A 20 -9.80 0.37 -6.07
C THR A 20 -8.49 -0.41 -6.02
N GLY A 21 -8.17 -1.17 -7.06
CA GLY A 21 -7.05 -2.12 -7.02
C GLY A 21 -7.32 -3.29 -6.05
N VAL A 22 -8.60 -3.66 -5.92
CA VAL A 22 -9.09 -4.62 -4.93
C VAL A 22 -8.56 -6.04 -5.12
N ALA A 23 -8.21 -6.43 -6.34
CA ALA A 23 -7.61 -7.72 -6.66
C ALA A 23 -6.07 -7.74 -6.50
N GLY A 24 -5.47 -6.59 -6.15
CA GLY A 24 -4.06 -6.45 -5.85
C GLY A 24 -3.69 -6.86 -4.41
N PHE A 25 -2.40 -6.77 -4.09
CA PHE A 25 -1.86 -7.10 -2.78
C PHE A 25 -2.54 -6.31 -1.64
N ILE A 26 -2.41 -4.98 -1.63
CA ILE A 26 -2.94 -4.14 -0.53
C ILE A 26 -4.47 -4.14 -0.56
N GLY A 27 -5.06 -4.00 -1.75
CA GLY A 27 -6.51 -3.92 -1.91
C GLY A 27 -7.24 -5.17 -1.39
N SER A 28 -6.70 -6.38 -1.64
CA SER A 28 -7.30 -7.62 -1.16
C SER A 28 -7.22 -7.80 0.36
N ASN A 29 -6.17 -7.29 1.01
CA ASN A 29 -6.06 -7.30 2.48
C ASN A 29 -7.03 -6.28 3.13
N LEU A 30 -7.23 -5.12 2.50
CA LEU A 30 -8.26 -4.16 2.91
C LEU A 30 -9.66 -4.77 2.77
N LEU A 31 -9.95 -5.42 1.63
CA LEU A 31 -11.23 -6.13 1.39
C LEU A 31 -11.51 -7.16 2.48
N GLU A 32 -10.55 -8.03 2.77
CA GLU A 32 -10.67 -9.06 3.82
C GLU A 32 -11.05 -8.46 5.17
N THR A 33 -10.31 -7.43 5.60
CA THR A 33 -10.57 -6.80 6.89
C THR A 33 -11.92 -6.10 6.92
N LEU A 34 -12.28 -5.34 5.90
CA LEU A 34 -13.56 -4.62 5.84
C LEU A 34 -14.75 -5.59 5.85
N LEU A 35 -14.70 -6.67 5.10
CA LEU A 35 -15.74 -7.70 5.11
C LEU A 35 -15.82 -8.41 6.46
N GLY A 36 -14.66 -8.71 7.09
CA GLY A 36 -14.59 -9.27 8.44
C GLY A 36 -15.21 -8.36 9.51
N LEU A 37 -15.19 -7.03 9.30
CA LEU A 37 -15.88 -6.05 10.15
C LEU A 37 -17.34 -5.82 9.75
N GLY A 38 -17.91 -6.64 8.87
CA GLY A 38 -19.29 -6.54 8.42
C GLY A 38 -19.60 -5.35 7.54
N GLN A 39 -18.59 -4.71 6.93
CA GLN A 39 -18.79 -3.57 6.05
C GLN A 39 -19.32 -4.01 4.67
N THR A 40 -19.96 -3.09 3.93
CA THR A 40 -20.31 -3.30 2.52
C THR A 40 -19.18 -2.75 1.66
N VAL A 41 -18.67 -3.55 0.71
CA VAL A 41 -17.53 -3.16 -0.11
C VAL A 41 -17.84 -3.27 -1.59
N VAL A 42 -17.57 -2.20 -2.32
CA VAL A 42 -17.46 -2.19 -3.78
C VAL A 42 -15.98 -2.27 -4.13
N GLY A 43 -15.60 -3.21 -4.96
CA GLY A 43 -14.21 -3.35 -5.42
C GLY A 43 -14.10 -3.04 -6.90
N LEU A 44 -13.16 -2.20 -7.30
CA LEU A 44 -12.87 -1.87 -8.69
C LEU A 44 -11.46 -2.35 -9.06
N ASP A 45 -11.33 -3.18 -10.09
CA ASP A 45 -10.04 -3.66 -10.62
C ASP A 45 -10.17 -4.06 -12.09
N ASN A 46 -9.11 -3.85 -12.87
CA ASN A 46 -9.02 -4.27 -14.26
C ASN A 46 -8.15 -5.53 -14.47
N PHE A 47 -7.60 -6.09 -13.40
CA PHE A 47 -6.67 -7.22 -13.37
C PHE A 47 -5.35 -7.00 -14.14
N SER A 48 -4.92 -5.77 -14.33
CA SER A 48 -3.63 -5.49 -14.98
C SER A 48 -2.43 -5.95 -14.15
N THR A 49 -2.55 -5.94 -12.83
CA THR A 49 -1.55 -6.42 -11.87
C THR A 49 -2.18 -7.15 -10.67
N GLY A 50 -3.48 -7.09 -10.53
CA GLY A 50 -4.26 -7.86 -9.59
C GLY A 50 -4.62 -9.24 -10.14
N HIS A 51 -5.00 -10.16 -9.27
CA HIS A 51 -5.28 -11.55 -9.65
C HIS A 51 -6.60 -12.04 -9.05
N GLN A 52 -7.36 -12.81 -9.84
CA GLN A 52 -8.61 -13.41 -9.37
C GLN A 52 -8.39 -14.29 -8.13
N HIS A 53 -7.29 -15.04 -8.07
CA HIS A 53 -6.98 -15.89 -6.92
C HIS A 53 -6.85 -15.14 -5.58
N ASN A 54 -6.54 -13.83 -5.61
CA ASN A 54 -6.54 -13.01 -4.40
C ASN A 54 -7.97 -12.81 -3.87
N LEU A 55 -8.94 -12.59 -4.77
CA LEU A 55 -10.36 -12.47 -4.41
C LEU A 55 -10.90 -13.80 -3.92
N ASP A 56 -10.57 -14.90 -4.60
CA ASP A 56 -10.98 -16.26 -4.22
C ASP A 56 -10.43 -16.64 -2.83
N ALA A 57 -9.20 -16.21 -2.51
CA ALA A 57 -8.61 -16.42 -1.19
C ALA A 57 -9.36 -15.63 -0.11
N VAL A 58 -9.73 -14.38 -0.38
CA VAL A 58 -10.53 -13.56 0.54
C VAL A 58 -11.90 -14.19 0.78
N GLU A 59 -12.61 -14.64 -0.26
CA GLU A 59 -13.91 -15.32 -0.14
C GLU A 59 -13.83 -16.51 0.81
N LYS A 60 -12.80 -17.36 0.65
CA LYS A 60 -12.59 -18.53 1.52
C LYS A 60 -12.36 -18.14 2.99
N ILE A 61 -11.64 -17.05 3.23
CA ILE A 61 -11.30 -16.58 4.60
C ILE A 61 -12.53 -15.97 5.28
N VAL A 62 -13.24 -15.07 4.59
CA VAL A 62 -14.36 -14.33 5.22
C VAL A 62 -15.67 -15.11 5.25
N GLY A 63 -15.80 -16.16 4.44
CA GLY A 63 -17.01 -17.01 4.32
C GLY A 63 -18.15 -16.35 3.53
N LYS A 64 -19.13 -17.16 3.15
CA LYS A 64 -20.22 -16.76 2.21
C LYS A 64 -21.05 -15.58 2.72
N ASP A 65 -21.34 -15.52 4.02
CA ASP A 65 -22.20 -14.47 4.59
C ASP A 65 -21.54 -13.10 4.49
N ASN A 66 -20.24 -12.98 4.84
CA ASN A 66 -19.51 -11.73 4.68
C ASN A 66 -19.21 -11.42 3.21
N TRP A 67 -18.93 -12.45 2.39
CA TRP A 67 -18.70 -12.28 0.96
C TRP A 67 -19.92 -11.72 0.22
N SER A 68 -21.15 -12.03 0.67
CA SER A 68 -22.38 -11.48 0.08
C SER A 68 -22.48 -9.94 0.15
N ARG A 69 -21.65 -9.29 0.98
CA ARG A 69 -21.55 -7.82 1.10
C ARG A 69 -20.54 -7.20 0.13
N PHE A 70 -19.90 -8.02 -0.71
CA PHE A 70 -18.94 -7.57 -1.72
C PHE A 70 -19.57 -7.50 -3.10
N THR A 71 -19.36 -6.39 -3.79
CA THR A 71 -19.71 -6.21 -5.19
C THR A 71 -18.45 -5.91 -5.99
N PHE A 72 -18.16 -6.70 -7.00
CA PHE A 72 -16.99 -6.50 -7.86
C PHE A 72 -17.37 -5.79 -9.15
N ILE A 73 -16.63 -4.75 -9.50
CA ILE A 73 -16.71 -4.03 -10.77
C ILE A 73 -15.40 -4.31 -11.52
N LYS A 74 -15.47 -5.03 -12.64
CA LYS A 74 -14.35 -5.15 -13.56
C LYS A 74 -14.29 -3.91 -14.42
N GLY A 75 -13.32 -3.02 -14.15
CA GLY A 75 -13.21 -1.74 -14.85
C GLY A 75 -11.87 -1.07 -14.64
N ASP A 76 -11.62 -0.01 -15.39
CA ASP A 76 -10.35 0.70 -15.42
C ASP A 76 -10.54 2.13 -14.89
N ILE A 77 -9.69 2.56 -13.96
CA ILE A 77 -9.72 3.92 -13.41
C ILE A 77 -9.39 5.00 -14.46
N ARG A 78 -8.81 4.63 -15.60
CA ARG A 78 -8.57 5.54 -16.74
C ARG A 78 -9.84 5.92 -17.47
N ASP A 79 -10.90 5.12 -17.31
CA ASP A 79 -12.26 5.42 -17.80
C ASP A 79 -13.05 6.19 -16.72
N TYR A 80 -13.38 7.44 -17.02
CA TYR A 80 -14.06 8.31 -16.07
C TYR A 80 -15.46 7.82 -15.70
N GLU A 81 -16.23 7.32 -16.66
CA GLU A 81 -17.59 6.81 -16.43
C GLU A 81 -17.59 5.59 -15.48
N THR A 82 -16.57 4.74 -15.60
CA THR A 82 -16.35 3.65 -14.67
C THR A 82 -16.10 4.19 -13.24
N CYS A 83 -15.28 5.25 -13.11
CA CYS A 83 -15.03 5.88 -11.82
C CYS A 83 -16.30 6.48 -11.21
N VAL A 84 -17.09 7.22 -12.00
CA VAL A 84 -18.37 7.79 -11.59
C VAL A 84 -19.35 6.71 -11.12
N SER A 85 -19.41 5.60 -11.85
CA SER A 85 -20.30 4.47 -11.49
C SER A 85 -19.87 3.81 -10.17
N ALA A 86 -18.55 3.68 -9.95
CA ALA A 86 -18.00 3.00 -8.79
C ALA A 86 -18.18 3.77 -7.48
N VAL A 87 -18.19 5.12 -7.51
CA VAL A 87 -18.30 5.95 -6.31
C VAL A 87 -19.73 6.21 -5.84
N LYS A 88 -20.76 5.74 -6.57
CA LYS A 88 -22.17 5.99 -6.22
C LYS A 88 -22.55 5.45 -4.84
N ASN A 89 -23.07 6.34 -3.99
CA ASN A 89 -23.50 6.03 -2.63
C ASN A 89 -22.39 5.41 -1.77
N ILE A 90 -21.13 5.81 -1.97
CA ILE A 90 -19.97 5.37 -1.20
C ILE A 90 -19.69 6.36 -0.07
N ASP A 91 -19.48 5.86 1.16
CA ASP A 91 -19.06 6.68 2.29
C ASP A 91 -17.55 6.95 2.24
N TYR A 92 -16.73 5.92 1.99
CA TYR A 92 -15.28 5.99 2.06
C TYR A 92 -14.61 5.36 0.82
N VAL A 93 -13.62 6.04 0.27
CA VAL A 93 -12.80 5.52 -0.83
C VAL A 93 -11.39 5.19 -0.33
N LEU A 94 -10.94 3.95 -0.57
CA LEU A 94 -9.57 3.50 -0.41
C LEU A 94 -8.96 3.26 -1.80
N HIS A 95 -8.26 4.27 -2.31
CA HIS A 95 -7.72 4.25 -3.67
C HIS A 95 -6.32 3.63 -3.69
N GLN A 96 -6.26 2.32 -4.01
CA GLN A 96 -5.02 1.55 -4.10
C GLN A 96 -4.61 1.25 -5.57
N ALA A 97 -5.52 1.44 -6.53
CA ALA A 97 -5.25 1.17 -7.94
C ALA A 97 -4.12 2.07 -8.48
N ALA A 98 -3.06 1.44 -8.90
CA ALA A 98 -1.90 2.09 -9.53
C ALA A 98 -0.99 1.05 -10.17
N LEU A 99 -0.18 1.44 -11.16
CA LEU A 99 0.96 0.66 -11.61
C LEU A 99 2.15 0.97 -10.70
N GLY A 100 2.45 0.07 -9.77
CA GLY A 100 3.61 0.13 -8.90
C GLY A 100 4.90 -0.26 -9.62
N SER A 101 6.05 0.03 -8.98
CA SER A 101 7.40 -0.34 -9.42
C SER A 101 8.15 0.74 -10.20
N VAL A 102 9.32 1.10 -9.67
CA VAL A 102 10.28 2.00 -10.32
C VAL A 102 10.75 1.43 -11.67
N PRO A 103 11.25 0.17 -11.77
CA PRO A 103 11.69 -0.37 -13.05
C PRO A 103 10.58 -0.42 -14.12
N ARG A 104 9.35 -0.75 -13.74
CA ARG A 104 8.21 -0.71 -14.67
C ARG A 104 8.02 0.68 -15.24
N SER A 105 8.04 1.70 -14.39
CA SER A 105 7.84 3.09 -14.83
C SER A 105 8.93 3.61 -15.75
N ILE A 106 10.15 3.08 -15.64
CA ILE A 106 11.26 3.39 -16.55
C ILE A 106 11.03 2.70 -17.89
N ALA A 107 10.58 1.44 -17.88
CA ALA A 107 10.31 0.68 -19.10
C ALA A 107 9.07 1.17 -19.84
N ASP A 108 8.02 1.59 -19.13
CA ASP A 108 6.76 2.08 -19.73
C ASP A 108 6.21 3.29 -18.93
N PRO A 109 6.79 4.48 -19.12
CA PRO A 109 6.38 5.68 -18.42
C PRO A 109 5.00 6.19 -18.85
N ILE A 110 4.60 5.98 -20.10
CA ILE A 110 3.32 6.47 -20.63
C ILE A 110 2.15 5.74 -19.96
N ASN A 111 2.17 4.42 -19.91
CA ASN A 111 1.12 3.65 -19.28
C ASN A 111 1.12 3.86 -17.75
N THR A 112 2.30 4.01 -17.14
CA THR A 112 2.43 4.37 -15.72
C THR A 112 1.78 5.73 -15.45
N ASN A 113 2.01 6.73 -16.28
CA ASN A 113 1.38 8.05 -16.18
C ASN A 113 -0.15 7.95 -16.35
N ALA A 114 -0.61 7.27 -17.39
CA ALA A 114 -2.05 7.13 -17.66
C ALA A 114 -2.80 6.49 -16.49
N SER A 115 -2.22 5.45 -15.89
CA SER A 115 -2.84 4.78 -14.73
C SER A 115 -2.72 5.62 -13.45
N ASN A 116 -1.52 6.14 -13.14
CA ASN A 116 -1.25 6.72 -11.83
C ASN A 116 -1.64 8.19 -11.72
N ILE A 117 -1.65 8.95 -12.83
CA ILE A 117 -2.04 10.37 -12.83
C ILE A 117 -3.46 10.52 -13.37
N THR A 118 -3.72 10.11 -14.60
CA THR A 118 -5.06 10.27 -15.18
C THR A 118 -6.10 9.47 -14.41
N GLY A 119 -5.79 8.19 -14.11
CA GLY A 119 -6.69 7.35 -13.31
C GLY A 119 -6.92 7.87 -11.90
N PHE A 120 -5.88 8.37 -11.25
CA PHE A 120 -6.02 9.02 -9.93
C PHE A 120 -6.93 10.26 -10.01
N LEU A 121 -6.70 11.15 -10.99
CA LEU A 121 -7.50 12.36 -11.16
C LEU A 121 -8.96 12.04 -11.45
N ASN A 122 -9.24 11.03 -12.27
CA ASN A 122 -10.60 10.55 -12.52
C ASN A 122 -11.30 10.13 -11.22
N MET A 123 -10.64 9.28 -10.41
CA MET A 123 -11.19 8.82 -9.14
C MET A 123 -11.37 9.96 -8.14
N LEU A 124 -10.40 10.87 -8.03
CA LEU A 124 -10.46 12.02 -7.12
C LEU A 124 -11.62 12.94 -7.50
N ASN A 125 -11.79 13.22 -8.80
CA ASN A 125 -12.87 14.08 -9.28
C ASN A 125 -14.24 13.41 -9.11
N ALA A 126 -14.38 12.13 -9.48
CA ALA A 126 -15.63 11.39 -9.27
C ALA A 126 -16.03 11.34 -7.78
N ALA A 127 -15.06 11.09 -6.89
CA ALA A 127 -15.29 11.08 -5.44
C ALA A 127 -15.72 12.46 -4.91
N LYS A 128 -15.15 13.55 -5.44
CA LYS A 128 -15.54 14.93 -5.11
C LYS A 128 -16.98 15.22 -5.60
N GLU A 129 -17.32 14.84 -6.83
CA GLU A 129 -18.67 15.06 -7.39
C GLU A 129 -19.76 14.32 -6.58
N GLU A 130 -19.46 13.10 -6.13
CA GLU A 130 -20.38 12.29 -5.30
C GLU A 130 -20.33 12.70 -3.81
N ALA A 131 -19.49 13.66 -3.44
CA ALA A 131 -19.31 14.16 -2.08
C ALA A 131 -19.01 13.04 -1.06
N VAL A 132 -18.13 12.08 -1.42
CA VAL A 132 -17.73 11.02 -0.47
C VAL A 132 -17.11 11.63 0.79
N THR A 133 -17.39 11.01 1.94
CA THR A 133 -16.97 11.54 3.25
C THR A 133 -15.45 11.59 3.40
N SER A 134 -14.73 10.59 2.84
CA SER A 134 -13.27 10.52 2.96
C SER A 134 -12.65 9.78 1.76
N PHE A 135 -11.54 10.31 1.26
CA PHE A 135 -10.75 9.76 0.16
C PHE A 135 -9.32 9.51 0.62
N ILE A 136 -8.96 8.24 0.79
CA ILE A 136 -7.62 7.81 1.19
C ILE A 136 -6.92 7.23 -0.04
N TYR A 137 -5.67 7.63 -0.29
CA TYR A 137 -4.95 7.15 -1.46
C TYR A 137 -3.53 6.67 -1.15
N ALA A 138 -3.10 5.67 -1.92
CA ALA A 138 -1.75 5.15 -1.88
C ALA A 138 -0.74 6.18 -2.45
N ALA A 139 -0.12 6.97 -1.58
CA ALA A 139 1.10 7.71 -1.86
C ALA A 139 2.31 6.76 -1.73
N SER A 140 3.53 7.29 -1.77
CA SER A 140 4.73 6.44 -1.77
C SER A 140 5.92 7.11 -1.10
N SER A 141 6.73 6.33 -0.39
CA SER A 141 8.04 6.77 0.09
C SER A 141 9.01 7.17 -1.03
N SER A 142 8.73 6.78 -2.29
CA SER A 142 9.53 7.20 -3.44
C SER A 142 9.48 8.70 -3.69
N THR A 143 8.48 9.43 -3.16
CA THR A 143 8.39 10.89 -3.25
C THR A 143 9.52 11.61 -2.51
N TYR A 144 10.17 10.93 -1.55
CA TYR A 144 11.35 11.50 -0.88
C TYR A 144 12.55 11.66 -1.81
N GLY A 145 12.62 10.91 -2.90
CA GLY A 145 13.64 11.04 -3.93
C GLY A 145 15.07 11.00 -3.36
N ASP A 146 15.86 12.01 -3.71
CA ASP A 146 17.27 12.17 -3.31
C ASP A 146 17.47 12.88 -1.97
N HIS A 147 16.40 13.17 -1.22
CA HIS A 147 16.53 13.82 0.09
C HIS A 147 17.42 12.99 1.03
N PRO A 148 18.51 13.57 1.61
CA PRO A 148 19.51 12.77 2.32
C PRO A 148 19.12 12.42 3.76
N ASP A 149 18.32 13.26 4.43
CA ASP A 149 18.08 13.13 5.86
C ASP A 149 17.30 11.86 6.25
N LEU A 150 17.62 11.32 7.42
CA LEU A 150 16.92 10.25 8.09
C LEU A 150 16.64 10.64 9.55
N PRO A 151 15.48 10.27 10.11
CA PRO A 151 14.35 9.63 9.41
C PRO A 151 13.66 10.58 8.43
N LYS A 152 12.97 10.01 7.43
CA LYS A 152 12.13 10.78 6.50
C LYS A 152 10.94 11.36 7.24
N VAL A 153 10.71 12.66 7.09
CA VAL A 153 9.58 13.41 7.63
C VAL A 153 8.75 13.99 6.50
N GLU A 154 7.44 14.08 6.68
CA GLU A 154 6.49 14.36 5.58
C GLU A 154 6.71 15.72 4.92
N GLU A 155 7.17 16.70 5.67
CA GLU A 155 7.36 18.08 5.22
C GLU A 155 8.61 18.30 4.34
N LYS A 156 9.52 17.31 4.28
CA LYS A 156 10.80 17.44 3.58
C LYS A 156 10.93 16.37 2.50
N ILE A 157 10.84 16.77 1.26
CA ILE A 157 11.05 15.88 0.10
C ILE A 157 12.22 16.42 -0.74
N GLY A 158 12.86 15.52 -1.49
CA GLY A 158 13.86 15.85 -2.50
C GLY A 158 13.30 15.80 -3.91
N ASN A 159 14.16 15.56 -4.88
CA ASN A 159 13.78 15.39 -6.29
C ASN A 159 13.39 13.94 -6.57
N PRO A 160 12.25 13.67 -7.21
CA PRO A 160 11.88 12.32 -7.61
C PRO A 160 12.93 11.65 -8.50
N LEU A 161 13.28 10.39 -8.22
CA LEU A 161 14.32 9.65 -8.94
C LEU A 161 13.78 8.71 -10.03
N SER A 162 12.46 8.71 -10.29
CA SER A 162 11.85 7.84 -11.28
C SER A 162 10.51 8.40 -11.77
N PRO A 163 10.03 7.98 -12.97
CA PRO A 163 8.68 8.31 -13.42
C PRO A 163 7.59 7.90 -12.41
N TYR A 164 7.73 6.75 -11.76
CA TYR A 164 6.83 6.32 -10.68
C TYR A 164 6.77 7.34 -9.53
N ALA A 165 7.94 7.79 -9.06
CA ALA A 165 8.01 8.78 -7.98
C ALA A 165 7.35 10.10 -8.39
N VAL A 166 7.56 10.55 -9.63
CA VAL A 166 6.86 11.73 -10.20
C VAL A 166 5.36 11.54 -10.15
N THR A 167 4.83 10.38 -10.60
CA THR A 167 3.38 10.16 -10.58
C THR A 167 2.79 10.22 -9.17
N LYS A 168 3.51 9.71 -8.16
CA LYS A 168 3.05 9.74 -6.76
C LYS A 168 3.12 11.15 -6.16
N LEU A 169 4.13 11.93 -6.50
CA LEU A 169 4.19 13.35 -6.10
C LEU A 169 3.05 14.15 -6.74
N VAL A 170 2.75 13.92 -8.02
CA VAL A 170 1.63 14.58 -8.71
C VAL A 170 0.29 14.27 -8.05
N ASN A 171 0.08 13.05 -7.54
CA ASN A 171 -1.13 12.72 -6.78
C ASN A 171 -1.27 13.61 -5.53
N GLU A 172 -0.19 13.82 -4.78
CA GLU A 172 -0.20 14.71 -3.61
C GLU A 172 -0.49 16.16 -3.98
N LEU A 173 0.07 16.64 -5.12
CA LEU A 173 -0.19 17.99 -5.63
C LEU A 173 -1.66 18.17 -6.05
N TYR A 174 -2.26 17.20 -6.75
CA TYR A 174 -3.68 17.24 -7.09
C TYR A 174 -4.56 17.23 -5.84
N ALA A 175 -4.26 16.37 -4.88
CA ALA A 175 -4.98 16.30 -3.62
C ALA A 175 -4.98 17.64 -2.88
N ASP A 176 -3.82 18.32 -2.82
CA ASP A 176 -3.69 19.64 -2.20
C ASP A 176 -4.49 20.73 -2.95
N VAL A 177 -4.39 20.74 -4.28
CA VAL A 177 -5.18 21.70 -5.11
C VAL A 177 -6.68 21.45 -4.96
N PHE A 178 -7.13 20.20 -4.94
CA PHE A 178 -8.55 19.86 -4.74
C PHE A 178 -9.08 20.36 -3.39
N TYR A 179 -8.26 20.24 -2.34
CA TYR A 179 -8.62 20.82 -1.05
C TYR A 179 -8.73 22.36 -1.12
N ARG A 180 -7.72 23.04 -1.66
CA ARG A 180 -7.69 24.51 -1.71
C ARG A 180 -8.75 25.11 -2.62
N THR A 181 -9.12 24.41 -3.71
CA THR A 181 -10.05 24.92 -4.73
C THR A 181 -11.49 24.52 -4.45
N TYR A 182 -11.70 23.27 -4.00
CA TYR A 182 -13.04 22.69 -3.86
C TYR A 182 -13.41 22.33 -2.41
N GLY A 183 -12.49 22.48 -1.46
CA GLY A 183 -12.70 22.04 -0.07
C GLY A 183 -12.73 20.51 0.09
N PHE A 184 -12.39 19.75 -0.97
CA PHE A 184 -12.43 18.30 -0.94
C PHE A 184 -11.22 17.73 -0.22
N LYS A 185 -11.44 17.08 0.92
CA LYS A 185 -10.40 16.53 1.78
C LYS A 185 -10.00 15.13 1.33
N SER A 186 -8.69 14.87 1.35
CA SER A 186 -8.13 13.56 1.08
C SER A 186 -6.90 13.30 1.94
N VAL A 187 -6.52 12.04 2.09
CA VAL A 187 -5.34 11.64 2.86
C VAL A 187 -4.43 10.77 2.02
N GLY A 188 -3.19 11.22 1.85
CA GLY A 188 -2.13 10.45 1.22
C GLY A 188 -1.37 9.60 2.24
N LEU A 189 -1.18 8.33 1.93
CA LEU A 189 -0.43 7.41 2.76
C LEU A 189 0.86 7.01 2.02
N ARG A 190 2.02 7.57 2.43
CA ARG A 190 3.33 7.23 1.87
C ARG A 190 3.78 5.89 2.42
N TYR A 191 3.46 4.82 1.70
CA TYR A 191 3.86 3.47 2.08
C TYR A 191 5.36 3.24 1.95
N PHE A 192 5.94 2.62 3.00
CA PHE A 192 7.33 2.17 3.05
C PHE A 192 7.35 0.64 2.99
N ASN A 193 7.98 0.09 1.96
CA ASN A 193 8.31 -1.33 1.77
C ASN A 193 7.31 -2.32 2.40
N VAL A 194 6.04 -2.22 1.99
CA VAL A 194 4.96 -3.08 2.50
C VAL A 194 5.21 -4.53 2.11
N PHE A 195 4.96 -5.45 3.03
CA PHE A 195 5.01 -6.89 2.79
C PHE A 195 3.86 -7.63 3.49
N GLY A 196 3.47 -8.79 2.97
CA GLY A 196 2.38 -9.57 3.54
C GLY A 196 1.81 -10.63 2.58
N PRO A 197 0.72 -11.32 2.98
CA PRO A 197 0.06 -12.31 2.14
C PRO A 197 -0.49 -11.70 0.84
N ARG A 198 -0.58 -12.51 -0.20
CA ARG A 198 -1.06 -12.15 -1.55
C ARG A 198 -0.16 -11.14 -2.30
N GLN A 199 1.09 -10.97 -1.85
CA GLN A 199 2.11 -10.26 -2.60
C GLN A 199 2.78 -11.23 -3.58
N ASP A 200 2.70 -10.91 -4.90
CA ASP A 200 3.18 -11.80 -5.97
C ASP A 200 4.71 -11.92 -5.96
N PRO A 201 5.26 -13.17 -5.78
CA PRO A 201 6.69 -13.43 -5.85
C PRO A 201 7.24 -13.50 -7.28
N GLU A 202 6.39 -13.75 -8.28
CA GLU A 202 6.78 -14.05 -9.67
C GLU A 202 6.61 -12.85 -10.61
N GLY A 203 6.02 -11.78 -10.14
CA GLY A 203 5.87 -10.55 -10.92
C GLY A 203 7.23 -10.06 -11.44
N ALA A 204 7.30 -9.60 -12.69
CA ALA A 204 8.54 -9.11 -13.33
C ALA A 204 9.31 -8.09 -12.47
N TYR A 205 8.62 -7.46 -11.54
CA TYR A 205 9.13 -6.46 -10.60
C TYR A 205 8.79 -6.80 -9.15
N ALA A 206 8.79 -8.10 -8.80
CA ALA A 206 8.48 -8.58 -7.45
C ALA A 206 9.36 -7.94 -6.38
N ALA A 207 8.76 -7.63 -5.23
CA ALA A 207 9.46 -7.09 -4.07
C ALA A 207 10.43 -8.13 -3.46
N VAL A 208 11.39 -7.65 -2.68
CA VAL A 208 12.47 -8.49 -2.14
C VAL A 208 11.96 -9.62 -1.26
N ILE A 209 11.00 -9.35 -0.36
CA ILE A 209 10.52 -10.35 0.61
C ILE A 209 9.81 -11.53 -0.08
N PRO A 210 8.74 -11.35 -0.89
CA PRO A 210 8.09 -12.49 -1.53
C PRO A 210 9.05 -13.27 -2.44
N LYS A 211 9.94 -12.58 -3.15
CA LYS A 211 10.94 -13.20 -4.01
C LYS A 211 11.92 -14.09 -3.22
N TRP A 212 12.45 -13.59 -2.10
CA TRP A 212 13.41 -14.34 -1.29
C TRP A 212 12.74 -15.46 -0.51
N VAL A 213 11.53 -15.25 0.00
CA VAL A 213 10.74 -16.33 0.62
C VAL A 213 10.49 -17.48 -0.36
N SER A 214 10.10 -17.17 -1.59
CA SER A 214 9.94 -18.18 -2.65
C SER A 214 11.25 -18.89 -2.97
N ALA A 215 12.35 -18.15 -3.12
CA ALA A 215 13.67 -18.72 -3.41
C ALA A 215 14.14 -19.65 -2.29
N VAL A 216 14.06 -19.24 -1.03
CA VAL A 216 14.44 -20.06 0.13
C VAL A 216 13.58 -21.30 0.23
N LYS A 217 12.24 -21.21 0.08
CA LYS A 217 11.34 -22.37 0.09
C LYS A 217 11.66 -23.39 -1.00
N SER A 218 12.11 -22.92 -2.16
CA SER A 218 12.44 -23.78 -3.33
C SER A 218 13.91 -24.22 -3.38
N GLY A 219 14.75 -23.84 -2.40
CA GLY A 219 16.19 -24.12 -2.42
C GLY A 219 16.97 -23.42 -3.53
N ASN A 220 16.41 -22.31 -4.07
CA ASN A 220 17.03 -21.52 -5.13
C ASN A 220 17.99 -20.47 -4.56
N THR A 221 18.94 -20.03 -5.39
CA THR A 221 19.90 -18.97 -5.03
C THR A 221 19.20 -17.63 -4.75
N VAL A 222 19.56 -17.00 -3.65
CA VAL A 222 19.17 -15.64 -3.29
C VAL A 222 20.21 -14.65 -3.80
N TYR A 223 19.78 -13.65 -4.54
CA TYR A 223 20.66 -12.59 -5.06
C TYR A 223 20.48 -11.30 -4.26
N ILE A 224 21.59 -10.76 -3.75
CA ILE A 224 21.67 -9.50 -3.02
C ILE A 224 22.40 -8.47 -3.88
N ASN A 225 21.77 -7.32 -4.16
CA ASN A 225 22.44 -6.23 -4.87
C ASN A 225 23.26 -5.40 -3.86
N GLY A 226 24.55 -5.18 -4.18
CA GLY A 226 25.50 -4.52 -3.29
C GLY A 226 26.05 -5.46 -2.20
N ASP A 227 26.44 -4.88 -1.08
CA ASP A 227 27.07 -5.57 0.06
C ASP A 227 26.06 -6.11 1.10
N GLY A 228 24.75 -5.96 0.84
CA GLY A 228 23.69 -6.37 1.76
C GLY A 228 23.41 -5.40 2.92
N GLU A 229 24.17 -4.31 3.05
CA GLU A 229 23.96 -3.29 4.09
C GLU A 229 22.93 -2.23 3.70
N THR A 230 22.41 -2.26 2.48
CA THR A 230 21.24 -1.49 2.08
C THR A 230 20.08 -1.83 3.02
N SER A 231 19.46 -0.81 3.62
CA SER A 231 18.42 -1.01 4.65
C SER A 231 17.11 -0.34 4.31
N ARG A 232 16.02 -0.94 4.80
CA ARG A 232 14.65 -0.48 4.57
C ARG A 232 13.84 -0.51 5.85
N ASP A 233 12.83 0.35 5.91
CA ASP A 233 11.74 0.29 6.87
C ASP A 233 10.64 -0.59 6.26
N PHE A 234 10.57 -1.83 6.70
CA PHE A 234 9.58 -2.78 6.21
C PHE A 234 8.31 -2.72 7.07
N CYS A 235 7.17 -2.58 6.42
CA CYS A 235 5.87 -2.45 7.07
C CYS A 235 4.97 -3.65 6.75
N TYR A 236 4.58 -4.42 7.76
CA TYR A 236 3.65 -5.53 7.56
C TYR A 236 2.26 -5.03 7.20
N ILE A 237 1.57 -5.76 6.34
CA ILE A 237 0.30 -5.33 5.73
C ILE A 237 -0.79 -4.94 6.73
N ASP A 238 -0.88 -5.59 7.89
CA ASP A 238 -1.90 -5.26 8.89
C ASP A 238 -1.72 -3.86 9.48
N ASN A 239 -0.47 -3.36 9.56
CA ASN A 239 -0.20 -1.98 9.94
C ASN A 239 -0.71 -0.99 8.87
N VAL A 240 -0.62 -1.39 7.59
CA VAL A 240 -1.14 -0.60 6.46
C VAL A 240 -2.66 -0.59 6.47
N VAL A 241 -3.29 -1.74 6.73
CA VAL A 241 -4.75 -1.84 6.91
C VAL A 241 -5.22 -0.95 8.06
N GLN A 242 -4.53 -1.03 9.22
CA GLN A 242 -4.83 -0.20 10.38
C GLN A 242 -4.88 1.29 10.01
N ILE A 243 -3.83 1.82 9.38
CA ILE A 243 -3.76 3.26 9.10
C ILE A 243 -4.75 3.69 8.02
N ASN A 244 -5.08 2.85 7.05
CA ASN A 244 -6.13 3.16 6.06
C ASN A 244 -7.49 3.36 6.73
N ILE A 245 -7.85 2.48 7.66
CA ILE A 245 -9.12 2.58 8.41
C ILE A 245 -9.09 3.80 9.34
N LEU A 246 -8.00 4.02 10.08
CA LEU A 246 -7.81 5.18 10.94
C LEU A 246 -7.94 6.49 10.17
N ALA A 247 -7.30 6.59 9.02
CA ALA A 247 -7.35 7.79 8.18
C ALA A 247 -8.76 8.04 7.60
N ALA A 248 -9.41 6.98 7.10
CA ALA A 248 -10.75 7.09 6.50
C ALA A 248 -11.82 7.54 7.50
N THR A 249 -11.69 7.14 8.76
CA THR A 249 -12.65 7.41 9.83
C THR A 249 -12.27 8.59 10.72
N CYS A 250 -11.21 9.33 10.40
CA CYS A 250 -10.75 10.47 11.19
C CYS A 250 -11.59 11.73 10.89
N GLU A 251 -12.51 12.06 11.79
CA GLU A 251 -13.38 13.23 11.67
C GLU A 251 -12.66 14.57 11.91
N THR A 252 -11.52 14.52 12.61
CA THR A 252 -10.79 15.73 13.06
C THR A 252 -9.80 16.29 12.04
N LEU A 253 -9.62 15.65 10.89
CA LEU A 253 -8.73 16.15 9.84
C LEU A 253 -9.33 17.41 9.20
N GLY A 254 -8.75 18.56 9.52
CA GLY A 254 -9.21 19.86 9.04
C GLY A 254 -8.84 20.19 7.59
N LYS A 255 -7.86 19.50 7.02
CA LYS A 255 -7.28 19.79 5.70
C LYS A 255 -6.78 18.51 5.01
N ASN A 256 -6.31 18.65 3.76
CA ASN A 256 -5.56 17.59 3.08
C ASN A 256 -4.23 17.31 3.81
N GLU A 257 -3.92 16.04 4.04
CA GLU A 257 -2.72 15.61 4.78
C GLU A 257 -2.05 14.41 4.12
N VAL A 258 -0.74 14.29 4.37
CA VAL A 258 0.06 13.11 3.98
C VAL A 258 0.73 12.54 5.22
N TYR A 259 0.78 11.19 5.30
CA TYR A 259 1.38 10.47 6.43
C TYR A 259 2.32 9.37 5.98
N ASN A 260 3.43 9.20 6.70
CA ASN A 260 4.29 8.05 6.56
C ASN A 260 3.64 6.79 7.14
N VAL A 261 3.71 5.70 6.38
CA VAL A 261 3.22 4.38 6.77
C VAL A 261 4.38 3.40 6.82
N ALA A 262 4.90 3.21 8.01
CA ALA A 262 6.09 2.44 8.32
C ALA A 262 6.01 1.98 9.78
N VAL A 263 7.09 1.40 10.30
CA VAL A 263 7.21 1.05 11.72
C VAL A 263 8.26 1.88 12.46
N GLY A 264 8.99 2.76 11.75
CA GLY A 264 10.12 3.52 12.29
C GLY A 264 11.37 2.67 12.50
N GLY A 265 11.39 1.46 11.93
CA GLY A 265 12.50 0.52 12.01
C GLY A 265 13.49 0.66 10.87
N GLN A 266 14.54 -0.15 10.93
CA GLN A 266 15.54 -0.26 9.87
C GLN A 266 16.11 -1.67 9.85
N THR A 267 15.96 -2.38 8.73
CA THR A 267 16.45 -3.74 8.55
C THR A 267 17.31 -3.80 7.29
N SER A 268 18.56 -4.28 7.42
CA SER A 268 19.43 -4.48 6.26
C SER A 268 19.03 -5.72 5.46
N LEU A 269 19.48 -5.83 4.21
CA LEU A 269 19.21 -6.99 3.38
C LEU A 269 19.86 -8.26 3.98
N ASN A 270 21.04 -8.13 4.59
CA ASN A 270 21.70 -9.23 5.31
C ASN A 270 20.85 -9.70 6.50
N GLN A 271 20.34 -8.77 7.32
CA GLN A 271 19.44 -9.10 8.43
C GLN A 271 18.14 -9.74 7.93
N LEU A 272 17.59 -9.24 6.82
CA LEU A 272 16.35 -9.76 6.25
C LEU A 272 16.47 -11.23 5.84
N ILE A 273 17.54 -11.61 5.14
CA ILE A 273 17.69 -13.00 4.70
C ILE A 273 17.87 -13.95 5.87
N GLU A 274 18.60 -13.55 6.92
CA GLU A 274 18.71 -14.37 8.12
C GLU A 274 17.37 -14.55 8.83
N LEU A 275 16.56 -13.49 8.95
CA LEU A 275 15.20 -13.58 9.50
C LEU A 275 14.29 -14.52 8.68
N ILE A 276 14.40 -14.51 7.35
CA ILE A 276 13.63 -15.42 6.48
C ILE A 276 14.05 -16.88 6.75
N LYS A 277 15.35 -17.18 6.79
CA LYS A 277 15.87 -18.52 7.08
C LYS A 277 15.42 -19.02 8.45
N GLU A 278 15.56 -18.20 9.50
CA GLU A 278 15.13 -18.52 10.86
C GLU A 278 13.65 -18.93 10.91
N ASN A 279 12.78 -18.16 10.27
CA ASN A 279 11.33 -18.41 10.31
C ASN A 279 10.91 -19.64 9.49
N LEU A 280 11.59 -19.92 8.38
CA LEU A 280 11.32 -21.10 7.56
C LEU A 280 11.91 -22.38 8.15
N ARG A 281 12.69 -22.30 9.25
CA ARG A 281 13.40 -23.43 9.85
C ARG A 281 14.24 -24.22 8.85
N GLN A 282 14.64 -23.60 7.77
CA GLN A 282 15.44 -24.21 6.76
C GLN A 282 16.93 -23.99 7.07
N ASN A 283 17.56 -24.99 7.66
CA ASN A 283 19.02 -25.10 7.76
C ASN A 283 19.67 -25.55 6.44
N SER A 284 18.88 -25.74 5.38
CA SER A 284 19.38 -26.12 4.06
C SER A 284 20.08 -24.95 3.37
N PHE A 285 21.19 -25.27 2.74
CA PHE A 285 22.04 -24.32 2.03
C PHE A 285 21.28 -23.59 0.93
N THR A 286 20.79 -22.37 1.24
CA THR A 286 20.42 -21.43 0.21
C THR A 286 21.65 -20.62 -0.14
N ASP A 287 22.14 -20.75 -1.36
CA ASP A 287 23.24 -19.95 -1.84
C ASP A 287 22.88 -18.47 -1.86
N ILE A 288 23.73 -17.64 -1.27
CA ILE A 288 23.60 -16.18 -1.33
C ILE A 288 24.70 -15.66 -2.25
N VAL A 289 24.29 -14.95 -3.31
CA VAL A 289 25.20 -14.37 -4.29
C VAL A 289 25.03 -12.85 -4.29
N TYR A 290 26.11 -12.14 -4.00
CA TYR A 290 26.16 -10.68 -4.05
C TYR A 290 26.45 -10.23 -5.49
N ARG A 291 25.73 -9.19 -5.95
CA ARG A 291 25.83 -8.57 -7.27
C ARG A 291 26.17 -7.09 -7.14
N ASP A 292 26.43 -6.43 -8.24
CA ASP A 292 26.66 -5.00 -8.28
C ASP A 292 25.47 -4.19 -7.69
N PHE A 293 25.76 -3.02 -7.18
CA PHE A 293 24.74 -2.10 -6.70
C PHE A 293 23.75 -1.73 -7.81
N ARG A 294 22.49 -1.69 -7.47
CA ARG A 294 21.44 -1.28 -8.40
C ARG A 294 21.49 0.23 -8.61
N THR A 295 21.56 0.69 -9.86
CA THR A 295 21.53 2.10 -10.20
C THR A 295 20.22 2.74 -9.74
N GLY A 296 20.31 3.89 -9.07
CA GLY A 296 19.15 4.64 -8.56
C GLY A 296 18.53 4.09 -7.27
N ASP A 297 19.16 3.10 -6.63
CA ASP A 297 18.67 2.57 -5.36
C ASP A 297 19.11 3.46 -4.18
N VAL A 298 18.16 3.83 -3.31
CA VAL A 298 18.45 4.58 -2.09
C VAL A 298 19.12 3.65 -1.09
N ARG A 299 20.28 4.05 -0.52
CA ARG A 299 21.07 3.20 0.38
C ARG A 299 20.30 2.84 1.66
N HIS A 300 19.70 3.83 2.31
CA HIS A 300 18.99 3.67 3.58
C HIS A 300 17.64 4.37 3.54
N SER A 301 16.61 3.71 4.08
CA SER A 301 15.27 4.27 4.19
C SER A 301 14.70 3.95 5.57
N LYS A 302 14.36 5.00 6.31
CA LYS A 302 13.72 4.97 7.63
C LYS A 302 12.73 6.12 7.71
N ALA A 303 11.52 5.86 8.21
CA ALA A 303 10.49 6.89 8.37
C ALA A 303 10.38 7.39 9.81
N SER A 304 10.01 8.64 9.98
CA SER A 304 9.33 9.09 11.19
C SER A 304 7.84 8.78 11.05
N ILE A 305 7.23 8.20 12.07
CA ILE A 305 5.79 7.91 12.12
C ILE A 305 5.06 8.76 13.17
N GLU A 306 5.74 9.75 13.73
CA GLU A 306 5.22 10.56 14.84
C GLU A 306 3.98 11.39 14.45
N LYS A 307 3.91 11.86 13.20
CA LYS A 307 2.74 12.57 12.67
C LYS A 307 1.52 11.63 12.62
N ALA A 308 1.67 10.44 12.08
CA ALA A 308 0.62 9.43 12.02
C ALA A 308 0.16 8.98 13.43
N LYS A 309 1.10 8.79 14.35
CA LYS A 309 0.80 8.47 15.75
C LYS A 309 -0.01 9.57 16.43
N SER A 310 0.46 10.81 16.37
CA SER A 310 -0.15 11.92 17.10
C SER A 310 -1.51 12.33 16.53
N GLN A 311 -1.69 12.33 15.20
CA GLN A 311 -2.90 12.83 14.57
C GLN A 311 -3.94 11.73 14.30
N LEU A 312 -3.50 10.55 13.86
CA LEU A 312 -4.41 9.44 13.54
C LEU A 312 -4.54 8.41 14.66
N GLY A 313 -3.60 8.38 15.60
CA GLY A 313 -3.49 7.32 16.61
C GLY A 313 -2.94 6.02 16.02
N TYR A 314 -2.13 6.12 14.96
CA TYR A 314 -1.45 4.98 14.36
C TYR A 314 -0.49 4.35 15.35
N ASP A 315 -0.62 3.04 15.54
CA ASP A 315 0.20 2.25 16.47
C ASP A 315 0.51 0.90 15.81
N PRO A 316 1.61 0.82 15.02
CA PRO A 316 1.94 -0.40 14.29
C PRO A 316 2.20 -1.56 15.24
N GLN A 317 1.42 -2.62 15.11
CA GLN A 317 1.44 -3.80 16.00
C GLN A 317 2.49 -4.85 15.57
N TYR A 318 2.95 -4.77 14.33
CA TYR A 318 3.89 -5.72 13.75
C TYR A 318 5.17 -5.02 13.33
N ASP A 319 6.28 -5.36 13.99
CA ASP A 319 7.63 -5.08 13.51
C ASP A 319 8.04 -6.05 12.39
N MET A 320 9.27 -5.94 11.87
CA MET A 320 9.78 -6.83 10.83
C MET A 320 9.75 -8.29 11.24
N ARG A 321 10.18 -8.62 12.47
CA ARG A 321 10.29 -10.01 12.96
C ARG A 321 8.92 -10.64 13.17
N SER A 322 8.01 -9.95 13.83
CA SER A 322 6.65 -10.45 14.12
C SER A 322 5.79 -10.51 12.85
N GLY A 323 5.91 -9.53 11.95
CA GLY A 323 5.22 -9.55 10.67
C GLY A 323 5.70 -10.70 9.76
N LEU A 324 7.02 -10.95 9.71
CA LEU A 324 7.57 -12.06 8.94
C LEU A 324 7.14 -13.42 9.51
N ARG A 325 7.11 -13.55 10.84
CA ARG A 325 6.59 -14.77 11.51
C ARG A 325 5.13 -15.02 11.10
N LYS A 326 4.29 -13.98 11.13
CA LYS A 326 2.88 -14.08 10.75
C LYS A 326 2.70 -14.43 9.28
N LEU A 327 3.55 -13.90 8.39
CA LEU A 327 3.53 -14.23 6.96
C LEU A 327 3.88 -15.69 6.68
N LEU A 328 4.78 -16.30 7.48
CA LEU A 328 5.37 -17.61 7.22
C LEU A 328 4.79 -18.74 8.09
N SER A 329 3.93 -18.42 9.05
CA SER A 329 3.15 -19.39 9.82
C SER A 329 1.98 -19.94 8.99
#